data_9b0e69aa0da9e250bc9a6b23fbf08d8f
#
_entry.id   9b0e69aa0da9e250bc9a6b23fbf08d8f
#
_cell.length_a   1.000
_cell.length_b   1.000
_cell.length_c   1.000
_cell.angle_alpha   90.00
_cell.angle_beta   90.00
_cell.angle_gamma   90.00
#
_symmetry.space_group_name_H-M   'P 1'
#
loop_
_entity.id
_entity.type
_entity.pdbx_description
1 polymer ?
#
loop_
_entity_poly.entity_id
_entity_poly.type
_entity_poly.pdbx_seq_one_letter_code
_entity_poly.pdbx_strand_id
1 'polypeptide(L)'
;YPAWCTYLTAILKEYGIEDGLIAELGCGTGSMTELLAAEGYDMIGIDNSPDMLEVAQEKRVESGLDILYLMQDMREFELYGTVRAVVSICDCMNYILEEEDLLEVFRLVNNYLDPGGIFVFDMNTPYKYREVIGNTTIAENREEGSFIWENCFDEESQVNEYALTLFIKEEDDLYRKHEEFHYQKAYEPERVKELLEEAGLKVEAIYDAFTREPVREDSERI
;
A
#
# COMPACT_ATOMS: atom_id res chain seq x y z
N TYR A 1 10.01 7.05 -0.29
CA TYR A 1 8.75 7.71 0.08
C TYR A 1 8.66 9.17 -0.43
N PRO A 2 9.68 10.06 -0.36
CA PRO A 2 9.52 11.45 -0.83
C PRO A 2 9.08 11.59 -2.29
N ALA A 3 9.63 10.78 -3.21
CA ALA A 3 9.22 10.78 -4.61
C ALA A 3 7.75 10.31 -4.79
N TRP A 4 7.29 9.35 -4.00
CA TRP A 4 5.91 8.91 -3.96
C TRP A 4 4.98 10.01 -3.47
N CYS A 5 5.35 10.69 -2.38
CA CYS A 5 4.59 11.81 -1.87
C CYS A 5 4.43 12.91 -2.91
N THR A 6 5.53 13.29 -3.59
CA THR A 6 5.48 14.27 -4.68
C THR A 6 4.53 13.85 -5.81
N TYR A 7 4.57 12.57 -6.19
CA TYR A 7 3.70 12.03 -7.24
C TYR A 7 2.23 12.04 -6.81
N LEU A 8 1.92 11.53 -5.60
CA LEU A 8 0.55 11.53 -5.05
C LEU A 8 0.00 12.93 -4.90
N THR A 9 0.78 13.85 -4.34
CA THR A 9 0.38 15.26 -4.18
C THR A 9 0.07 15.92 -5.53
N ALA A 10 0.83 15.59 -6.58
CA ALA A 10 0.55 16.08 -7.91
C ALA A 10 -0.79 15.52 -8.46
N ILE A 11 -1.10 14.23 -8.20
CA ILE A 11 -2.39 13.65 -8.57
C ILE A 11 -3.52 14.33 -7.79
N LEU A 12 -3.41 14.41 -6.46
CA LEU A 12 -4.43 15.04 -5.63
C LEU A 12 -4.77 16.47 -6.11
N LYS A 13 -3.76 17.29 -6.37
CA LYS A 13 -3.93 18.67 -6.87
C LYS A 13 -4.58 18.72 -8.26
N GLU A 14 -4.25 17.77 -9.14
CA GLU A 14 -4.88 17.69 -10.47
C GLU A 14 -6.40 17.49 -10.38
N TYR A 15 -6.86 16.73 -9.38
CA TYR A 15 -8.27 16.52 -9.08
C TYR A 15 -8.87 17.56 -8.11
N GLY A 16 -8.16 18.65 -7.86
CA GLY A 16 -8.65 19.76 -7.03
C GLY A 16 -8.64 19.49 -5.54
N ILE A 17 -7.85 18.53 -5.08
CA ILE A 17 -7.67 18.21 -3.66
C ILE A 17 -6.33 18.81 -3.20
N GLU A 18 -6.40 20.04 -2.70
CA GLU A 18 -5.24 20.80 -2.22
C GLU A 18 -5.11 20.74 -0.69
N ASP A 19 -6.18 20.38 0.00
CA ASP A 19 -6.32 20.27 1.46
C ASP A 19 -7.42 19.29 1.84
N GLY A 20 -7.66 19.14 3.12
CA GLY A 20 -8.76 18.36 3.71
C GLY A 20 -8.36 16.97 4.14
N LEU A 21 -9.36 16.21 4.56
CA LEU A 21 -9.16 14.90 5.19
C LEU A 21 -8.88 13.82 4.16
N ILE A 22 -7.77 13.08 4.36
CA ILE A 22 -7.36 11.94 3.54
C ILE A 22 -7.19 10.71 4.44
N ALA A 23 -7.69 9.57 4.01
CA ALA A 23 -7.43 8.28 4.65
C ALA A 23 -6.37 7.50 3.86
N GLU A 24 -5.40 6.94 4.57
CA GLU A 24 -4.41 6.01 4.01
C GLU A 24 -4.71 4.60 4.52
N LEU A 25 -5.01 3.67 3.61
CA LEU A 25 -5.22 2.25 3.90
C LEU A 25 -3.90 1.48 3.78
N GLY A 26 -3.55 0.72 4.82
CA GLY A 26 -2.26 0.04 4.93
C GLY A 26 -1.12 1.04 5.18
N CYS A 27 -1.30 1.96 6.12
CA CYS A 27 -0.32 3.02 6.38
C CYS A 27 1.00 2.52 6.99
N GLY A 28 1.03 1.29 7.49
CA GLY A 28 2.20 0.68 8.12
C GLY A 28 2.78 1.56 9.22
N THR A 29 4.05 1.88 9.13
CA THR A 29 4.75 2.77 10.09
C THR A 29 4.49 4.26 9.88
N GLY A 30 3.46 4.63 9.10
CA GLY A 30 3.02 6.02 8.90
C GLY A 30 3.95 6.91 8.08
N SER A 31 4.91 6.34 7.36
CA SER A 31 5.90 7.15 6.64
C SER A 31 5.30 8.02 5.53
N MET A 32 4.31 7.54 4.80
CA MET A 32 3.62 8.34 3.80
C MET A 32 2.57 9.24 4.43
N THR A 33 1.86 8.76 5.46
CA THR A 33 0.91 9.54 6.24
C THR A 33 1.54 10.83 6.75
N GLU A 34 2.75 10.75 7.34
CA GLU A 34 3.49 11.93 7.83
C GLU A 34 3.90 12.88 6.70
N LEU A 35 4.36 12.35 5.57
CA LEU A 35 4.73 13.18 4.43
C LEU A 35 3.53 13.94 3.87
N LEU A 36 2.36 13.31 3.75
CA LEU A 36 1.14 13.97 3.31
C LEU A 36 0.63 14.98 4.35
N ALA A 37 0.73 14.67 5.64
CA ALA A 37 0.40 15.61 6.71
C ALA A 37 1.32 16.85 6.68
N ALA A 38 2.62 16.67 6.41
CA ALA A 38 3.58 17.77 6.26
C ALA A 38 3.29 18.64 5.02
N GLU A 39 2.66 18.10 3.97
CA GLU A 39 2.16 18.86 2.81
C GLU A 39 0.86 19.65 3.11
N GLY A 40 0.27 19.46 4.31
CA GLY A 40 -0.89 20.23 4.78
C GLY A 40 -2.23 19.50 4.70
N TYR A 41 -2.24 18.20 4.43
CA TYR A 41 -3.46 17.39 4.49
C TYR A 41 -3.77 16.93 5.92
N ASP A 42 -5.06 16.85 6.26
CA ASP A 42 -5.51 16.18 7.48
C ASP A 42 -5.48 14.67 7.24
N MET A 43 -4.75 13.91 8.08
CA MET A 43 -4.48 12.50 7.77
C MET A 43 -5.12 11.54 8.78
N ILE A 44 -5.72 10.49 8.24
CA ILE A 44 -6.08 9.27 8.96
C ILE A 44 -5.24 8.12 8.38
N GLY A 45 -4.37 7.51 9.19
CA GLY A 45 -3.66 6.29 8.85
C GLY A 45 -4.38 5.07 9.40
N ILE A 46 -4.66 4.08 8.56
CA ILE A 46 -5.35 2.84 8.92
C ILE A 46 -4.43 1.66 8.62
N ASP A 47 -4.19 0.82 9.62
CA ASP A 47 -3.43 -0.42 9.49
C ASP A 47 -3.96 -1.46 10.48
N ASN A 48 -3.81 -2.74 10.16
CA ASN A 48 -4.22 -3.83 11.04
C ASN A 48 -3.08 -4.37 11.91
N SER A 49 -1.85 -3.91 11.72
CA SER A 49 -0.68 -4.31 12.50
C SER A 49 -0.46 -3.38 13.70
N PRO A 50 -0.61 -3.87 14.95
CA PRO A 50 -0.35 -3.06 16.13
C PRO A 50 1.11 -2.61 16.20
N ASP A 51 2.07 -3.47 15.80
CA ASP A 51 3.49 -3.16 15.86
C ASP A 51 3.87 -2.04 14.87
N MET A 52 3.28 -2.04 13.68
CA MET A 52 3.45 -0.96 12.70
C MET A 52 2.87 0.36 13.22
N LEU A 53 1.69 0.32 13.82
CA LEU A 53 1.05 1.51 14.38
C LEU A 53 1.75 2.04 15.62
N GLU A 54 2.42 1.20 16.41
CA GLU A 54 3.26 1.66 17.52
C GLU A 54 4.38 2.57 16.99
N VAL A 55 5.09 2.14 15.95
CA VAL A 55 6.13 2.95 15.29
C VAL A 55 5.54 4.23 14.67
N ALA A 56 4.36 4.14 14.06
CA ALA A 56 3.68 5.31 13.49
C ALA A 56 3.32 6.34 14.58
N GLN A 57 2.86 5.88 15.75
CA GLN A 57 2.55 6.75 16.88
C GLN A 57 3.81 7.41 17.47
N GLU A 58 4.93 6.69 17.55
CA GLU A 58 6.22 7.26 17.99
C GLU A 58 6.64 8.39 17.06
N LYS A 59 6.63 8.17 15.76
CA LYS A 59 6.94 9.19 14.76
C LYS A 59 6.02 10.41 14.88
N ARG A 60 4.69 10.20 15.05
CA ARG A 60 3.75 11.30 15.25
C ARG A 60 4.10 12.16 16.48
N VAL A 61 4.54 11.53 17.57
CA VAL A 61 4.98 12.25 18.77
C VAL A 61 6.23 13.07 18.49
N GLU A 62 7.18 12.52 17.73
CA GLU A 62 8.43 13.19 17.38
C GLU A 62 8.19 14.36 16.41
N SER A 63 7.36 14.17 15.38
CA SER A 63 7.06 15.19 14.38
C SER A 63 6.10 16.27 14.88
N GLY A 64 5.25 15.92 15.88
CA GLY A 64 4.21 16.81 16.40
C GLY A 64 3.06 17.06 15.42
N LEU A 65 2.95 16.29 14.34
CA LEU A 65 1.87 16.38 13.36
C LEU A 65 0.55 15.84 13.95
N ASP A 66 -0.56 16.47 13.59
CA ASP A 66 -1.90 16.03 14.00
C ASP A 66 -2.42 14.95 13.05
N ILE A 67 -2.08 13.69 13.35
CA ILE A 67 -2.45 12.52 12.56
C ILE A 67 -3.28 11.58 13.44
N LEU A 68 -4.39 11.07 12.91
CA LEU A 68 -5.18 10.02 13.55
C LEU A 68 -4.76 8.66 13.01
N TYR A 69 -4.27 7.77 13.87
CA TYR A 69 -4.03 6.38 13.50
C TYR A 69 -5.11 5.47 14.08
N LEU A 70 -5.65 4.59 13.23
CA LEU A 70 -6.71 3.63 13.56
C LEU A 70 -6.22 2.20 13.32
N MET A 71 -6.35 1.35 14.33
CA MET A 71 -6.08 -0.08 14.19
C MET A 71 -7.35 -0.76 13.64
N GLN A 72 -7.42 -0.89 12.33
CA GLN A 72 -8.56 -1.50 11.62
C GLN A 72 -8.06 -2.28 10.40
N ASP A 73 -8.80 -3.31 10.03
CA ASP A 73 -8.62 -4.02 8.76
C ASP A 73 -9.29 -3.21 7.64
N MET A 74 -8.61 -3.05 6.50
CA MET A 74 -9.16 -2.31 5.36
C MET A 74 -10.41 -2.98 4.75
N ARG A 75 -10.67 -4.25 5.06
CA ARG A 75 -11.88 -4.99 4.63
C ARG A 75 -13.12 -4.65 5.44
N GLU A 76 -12.96 -3.98 6.58
CA GLU A 76 -14.07 -3.66 7.50
C GLU A 76 -13.86 -2.31 8.21
N PHE A 77 -13.09 -1.39 7.61
CA PHE A 77 -12.83 -0.10 8.25
C PHE A 77 -14.07 0.78 8.34
N GLU A 78 -14.14 1.55 9.39
CA GLU A 78 -15.21 2.50 9.66
C GLU A 78 -14.64 3.90 9.92
N LEU A 79 -15.26 4.91 9.31
CA LEU A 79 -14.99 6.33 9.56
C LEU A 79 -16.24 7.05 10.05
N TYR A 80 -16.07 8.09 10.86
CA TYR A 80 -17.20 8.91 11.33
C TYR A 80 -17.81 9.84 10.27
N GLY A 81 -17.13 10.00 9.16
CA GLY A 81 -17.56 10.86 8.04
C GLY A 81 -16.85 10.50 6.77
N THR A 82 -17.00 11.32 5.76
CA THR A 82 -16.37 11.13 4.46
C THR A 82 -15.03 11.86 4.38
N VAL A 83 -14.19 11.46 3.41
CA VAL A 83 -12.85 11.97 3.15
C VAL A 83 -12.72 12.46 1.71
N ARG A 84 -11.85 13.45 1.48
CA ARG A 84 -11.58 14.01 0.15
C ARG A 84 -10.85 13.02 -0.75
N ALA A 85 -9.99 12.21 -0.16
CA ALA A 85 -9.31 11.14 -0.88
C ALA A 85 -9.05 9.96 0.02
N VAL A 86 -8.93 8.78 -0.61
CA VAL A 86 -8.33 7.59 -0.01
C VAL A 86 -7.06 7.29 -0.79
N VAL A 87 -5.98 6.97 -0.11
CA VAL A 87 -4.73 6.51 -0.71
C VAL A 87 -4.35 5.14 -0.14
N SER A 88 -3.72 4.31 -0.95
CA SER A 88 -3.17 3.02 -0.50
C SER A 88 -1.99 2.66 -1.36
N ILE A 89 -0.79 2.69 -0.82
CA ILE A 89 0.44 2.55 -1.57
C ILE A 89 1.31 1.41 -1.06
N CYS A 90 2.35 1.10 -1.81
CA CYS A 90 3.26 -0.02 -1.54
C CYS A 90 2.55 -1.37 -1.62
N ASP A 91 1.81 -1.58 -2.73
CA ASP A 91 1.17 -2.87 -3.04
C ASP A 91 0.25 -3.44 -1.95
N CYS A 92 -0.30 -2.58 -1.08
CA CYS A 92 -1.18 -3.02 0.00
C CYS A 92 -2.41 -3.79 -0.50
N MET A 93 -2.97 -3.41 -1.66
CA MET A 93 -4.12 -4.09 -2.27
C MET A 93 -3.80 -5.54 -2.68
N ASN A 94 -2.54 -5.87 -2.99
CA ASN A 94 -2.14 -7.23 -3.32
C ASN A 94 -2.19 -8.18 -2.10
N TYR A 95 -2.20 -7.68 -0.88
CA TYR A 95 -2.36 -8.49 0.35
C TYR A 95 -3.80 -9.00 0.54
N ILE A 96 -4.77 -8.47 -0.20
CA ILE A 96 -6.12 -8.99 -0.22
C ILE A 96 -6.16 -10.16 -1.21
N LEU A 97 -6.32 -11.38 -0.70
CA LEU A 97 -6.17 -12.60 -1.50
C LEU A 97 -7.46 -13.01 -2.22
N GLU A 98 -8.62 -12.61 -1.70
CA GLU A 98 -9.93 -12.98 -2.24
C GLU A 98 -10.57 -11.79 -2.95
N GLU A 99 -11.17 -12.04 -4.13
CA GLU A 99 -11.82 -10.99 -4.91
C GLU A 99 -13.01 -10.36 -4.19
N GLU A 100 -13.74 -11.15 -3.43
CA GLU A 100 -14.88 -10.69 -2.62
C GLU A 100 -14.43 -9.70 -1.56
N ASP A 101 -13.28 -9.95 -0.92
CA ASP A 101 -12.69 -9.05 0.07
C ASP A 101 -12.20 -7.75 -0.60
N LEU A 102 -11.55 -7.85 -1.77
CA LEU A 102 -11.10 -6.68 -2.51
C LEU A 102 -12.28 -5.81 -2.97
N LEU A 103 -13.36 -6.44 -3.42
CA LEU A 103 -14.60 -5.75 -3.76
C LEU A 103 -15.19 -5.03 -2.54
N GLU A 104 -15.15 -5.64 -1.35
CA GLU A 104 -15.63 -5.01 -0.13
C GLU A 104 -14.78 -3.81 0.27
N VAL A 105 -13.45 -3.90 0.16
CA VAL A 105 -12.56 -2.72 0.34
C VAL A 105 -13.00 -1.59 -0.59
N PHE A 106 -13.22 -1.87 -1.87
CA PHE A 106 -13.63 -0.84 -2.83
C PHE A 106 -15.02 -0.26 -2.52
N ARG A 107 -15.97 -1.08 -2.02
CA ARG A 107 -17.29 -0.58 -1.56
C ARG A 107 -17.17 0.34 -0.36
N LEU A 108 -16.33 -0.01 0.61
CA LEU A 108 -16.07 0.84 1.77
C LEU A 108 -15.41 2.15 1.35
N VAL A 109 -14.43 2.10 0.44
CA VAL A 109 -13.83 3.32 -0.12
C VAL A 109 -14.90 4.19 -0.77
N ASN A 110 -15.75 3.62 -1.64
CA ASN A 110 -16.84 4.38 -2.26
C ASN A 110 -17.82 4.99 -1.24
N ASN A 111 -18.09 4.27 -0.15
CA ASN A 111 -18.98 4.74 0.92
C ASN A 111 -18.41 5.94 1.69
N TYR A 112 -17.09 6.00 1.86
CA TYR A 112 -16.43 7.04 2.63
C TYR A 112 -15.81 8.16 1.80
N LEU A 113 -15.78 8.08 0.48
CA LEU A 113 -15.36 9.19 -0.37
C LEU A 113 -16.42 10.28 -0.42
N ASP A 114 -15.98 11.54 -0.35
CA ASP A 114 -16.80 12.69 -0.70
C ASP A 114 -17.28 12.61 -2.16
N PRO A 115 -18.42 13.20 -2.51
CA PRO A 115 -18.78 13.38 -3.92
C PRO A 115 -17.68 14.14 -4.68
N GLY A 116 -17.09 13.50 -5.68
CA GLY A 116 -15.93 14.02 -6.43
C GLY A 116 -14.59 13.78 -5.75
N GLY A 117 -14.55 13.03 -4.64
CA GLY A 117 -13.31 12.53 -4.06
C GLY A 117 -12.65 11.45 -4.93
N ILE A 118 -11.39 11.15 -4.68
CA ILE A 118 -10.62 10.16 -5.45
C ILE A 118 -10.02 9.08 -4.57
N PHE A 119 -9.88 7.90 -5.14
CA PHE A 119 -9.11 6.79 -4.60
C PHE A 119 -7.86 6.59 -5.47
N VAL A 120 -6.69 6.64 -4.85
CA VAL A 120 -5.40 6.41 -5.53
C VAL A 120 -4.68 5.27 -4.84
N PHE A 121 -4.35 4.23 -5.59
CA PHE A 121 -3.61 3.09 -5.06
C PHE A 121 -2.66 2.54 -6.12
N ASP A 122 -1.72 1.73 -5.68
CA ASP A 122 -0.86 0.97 -6.57
C ASP A 122 -0.98 -0.53 -6.33
N MET A 123 -0.66 -1.28 -7.36
CA MET A 123 -0.61 -2.75 -7.31
C MET A 123 0.58 -3.27 -8.12
N ASN A 124 1.19 -4.32 -7.63
CA ASN A 124 2.09 -5.15 -8.42
C ASN A 124 1.28 -5.93 -9.46
N THR A 125 1.81 -6.01 -10.66
CA THR A 125 1.16 -6.71 -11.78
C THR A 125 1.48 -8.20 -11.78
N PRO A 126 0.71 -9.03 -12.52
CA PRO A 126 1.07 -10.41 -12.76
C PRO A 126 2.44 -10.58 -13.43
N TYR A 127 2.84 -9.65 -14.30
CA TYR A 127 4.17 -9.65 -14.92
C TYR A 127 5.28 -9.62 -13.87
N LYS A 128 5.17 -8.77 -12.86
CA LYS A 128 6.17 -8.71 -11.79
C LYS A 128 6.34 -10.03 -11.08
N TYR A 129 5.25 -10.69 -10.72
CA TYR A 129 5.30 -11.96 -9.99
C TYR A 129 5.80 -13.11 -10.85
N ARG A 130 5.46 -13.15 -12.15
CA ARG A 130 5.88 -14.23 -13.04
C ARG A 130 7.30 -14.07 -13.56
N GLU A 131 7.63 -12.86 -14.06
CA GLU A 131 8.83 -12.65 -14.86
C GLU A 131 9.96 -11.96 -14.09
N VAL A 132 9.65 -11.13 -13.08
CA VAL A 132 10.65 -10.31 -12.40
C VAL A 132 11.11 -10.96 -11.10
N ILE A 133 10.18 -11.22 -10.20
CA ILE A 133 10.53 -11.79 -8.89
C ILE A 133 10.26 -13.30 -8.81
N GLY A 134 9.31 -13.83 -9.55
CA GLY A 134 8.99 -15.25 -9.74
C GLY A 134 9.54 -16.17 -8.66
N ASN A 135 10.08 -17.32 -9.03
CA ASN A 135 10.71 -18.24 -8.08
C ASN A 135 12.18 -17.87 -7.81
N THR A 136 12.44 -16.63 -7.42
CA THR A 136 13.79 -16.11 -7.17
C THR A 136 14.09 -15.95 -5.69
N THR A 137 15.38 -16.04 -5.37
CA THR A 137 15.90 -15.69 -4.05
C THR A 137 16.74 -14.42 -4.17
N ILE A 138 16.40 -13.40 -3.40
CA ILE A 138 17.13 -12.15 -3.29
C ILE A 138 17.79 -12.12 -1.92
N ALA A 139 19.08 -11.84 -1.86
CA ALA A 139 19.81 -11.74 -0.61
C ALA A 139 20.71 -10.51 -0.61
N GLU A 140 20.77 -9.82 0.52
CA GLU A 140 21.59 -8.64 0.69
C GLU A 140 22.26 -8.63 2.07
N ASN A 141 23.53 -8.23 2.10
CA ASN A 141 24.27 -7.99 3.33
C ASN A 141 24.49 -6.49 3.51
N ARG A 142 24.16 -5.99 4.70
CA ARG A 142 24.41 -4.62 5.15
C ARG A 142 25.17 -4.62 6.47
N GLU A 143 25.61 -3.45 6.90
CA GLU A 143 26.34 -3.32 8.17
C GLU A 143 25.46 -3.68 9.38
N GLU A 144 24.19 -3.29 9.33
CA GLU A 144 23.23 -3.53 10.42
C GLU A 144 22.60 -4.92 10.38
N GLY A 145 22.73 -5.66 9.26
CA GLY A 145 22.13 -6.98 9.13
C GLY A 145 22.08 -7.50 7.71
N SER A 146 21.45 -8.62 7.55
CA SER A 146 21.26 -9.27 6.24
C SER A 146 19.86 -9.76 6.08
N PHE A 147 19.40 -9.91 4.85
CA PHE A 147 18.15 -10.60 4.58
C PHE A 147 18.29 -11.61 3.45
N ILE A 148 17.43 -12.61 3.51
CA ILE A 148 17.17 -13.56 2.42
C ILE A 148 15.67 -13.48 2.15
N TRP A 149 15.32 -13.13 0.93
CA TRP A 149 13.94 -13.02 0.47
C TRP A 149 13.71 -14.04 -0.63
N GLU A 150 12.95 -15.07 -0.31
CA GLU A 150 12.59 -16.15 -1.21
C GLU A 150 11.17 -15.91 -1.72
N ASN A 151 10.99 -16.02 -3.01
CA ASN A 151 9.69 -15.86 -3.68
C ASN A 151 9.24 -17.20 -4.25
N CYS A 152 7.98 -17.52 -4.08
CA CYS A 152 7.35 -18.68 -4.69
C CYS A 152 6.00 -18.28 -5.26
N PHE A 153 5.91 -18.16 -6.59
CA PHE A 153 4.66 -17.82 -7.26
C PHE A 153 3.91 -19.08 -7.68
N ASP A 154 2.68 -19.22 -7.23
CA ASP A 154 1.77 -20.27 -7.64
C ASP A 154 0.85 -19.80 -8.76
N GLU A 155 1.02 -20.39 -9.94
CA GLU A 155 0.25 -20.05 -11.16
C GLU A 155 -1.25 -20.42 -11.08
N GLU A 156 -1.65 -21.38 -10.25
CA GLU A 156 -3.05 -21.79 -10.15
C GLU A 156 -3.82 -20.81 -9.28
N SER A 157 -3.31 -20.48 -8.10
CA SER A 157 -3.94 -19.51 -7.18
C SER A 157 -3.61 -18.05 -7.52
N GLN A 158 -2.60 -17.81 -8.36
CA GLN A 158 -2.05 -16.48 -8.67
C GLN A 158 -1.56 -15.76 -7.42
N VAL A 159 -0.99 -16.50 -6.46
CA VAL A 159 -0.45 -15.96 -5.21
C VAL A 159 1.06 -16.11 -5.18
N ASN A 160 1.74 -15.05 -4.81
CA ASN A 160 3.16 -15.08 -4.49
C ASN A 160 3.35 -15.13 -2.98
N GLU A 161 4.05 -16.16 -2.52
CA GLU A 161 4.54 -16.26 -1.14
C GLU A 161 5.91 -15.59 -1.05
N TYR A 162 6.05 -14.69 -0.09
CA TYR A 162 7.33 -14.13 0.33
C TYR A 162 7.76 -14.77 1.63
N ALA A 163 8.86 -15.53 1.62
CA ALA A 163 9.53 -15.98 2.83
C ALA A 163 10.73 -15.06 3.08
N LEU A 164 10.61 -14.19 4.05
CA LEU A 164 11.64 -13.21 4.40
C LEU A 164 12.37 -13.64 5.66
N THR A 165 13.65 -13.96 5.55
CA THR A 165 14.53 -14.20 6.68
C THR A 165 15.40 -12.98 6.90
N LEU A 166 15.31 -12.38 8.09
CA LEU A 166 16.11 -11.25 8.54
C LEU A 166 17.14 -11.72 9.57
N PHE A 167 18.37 -11.22 9.45
CA PHE A 167 19.42 -11.36 10.46
C PHE A 167 19.79 -9.96 10.91
N ILE A 168 19.32 -9.55 12.07
CA ILE A 168 19.56 -8.22 12.64
C ILE A 168 20.76 -8.32 13.58
N LYS A 169 21.76 -7.47 13.33
CA LYS A 169 22.98 -7.42 14.15
C LYS A 169 22.63 -6.90 15.54
N GLU A 170 23.07 -7.63 16.54
CA GLU A 170 23.04 -7.23 17.95
C GLU A 170 24.47 -6.90 18.45
N GLU A 171 24.63 -6.78 19.75
CA GLU A 171 25.95 -6.59 20.37
C GLU A 171 26.86 -7.83 20.16
N ASP A 172 28.16 -7.64 20.20
CA ASP A 172 29.18 -8.70 20.12
C ASP A 172 29.20 -9.55 18.84
N ASP A 173 28.82 -8.98 17.69
CA ASP A 173 28.77 -9.67 16.38
C ASP A 173 27.79 -10.87 16.36
N LEU A 174 26.81 -10.88 17.24
CA LEU A 174 25.68 -11.81 17.20
C LEU A 174 24.60 -11.27 16.29
N TYR A 175 23.81 -12.19 15.72
CA TYR A 175 22.66 -11.85 14.89
C TYR A 175 21.42 -12.54 15.41
N ARG A 176 20.32 -11.77 15.49
CA ARG A 176 19.01 -12.34 15.78
C ARG A 176 18.31 -12.65 14.47
N LYS A 177 17.84 -13.88 14.32
CA LYS A 177 17.06 -14.32 13.18
C LYS A 177 15.57 -14.02 13.41
N HIS A 178 14.92 -13.43 12.40
CA HIS A 178 13.47 -13.31 12.30
C HIS A 178 13.02 -13.91 10.97
N GLU A 179 11.82 -14.47 10.95
CA GLU A 179 11.20 -15.03 9.76
C GLU A 179 9.79 -14.47 9.64
N GLU A 180 9.45 -14.00 8.45
CA GLU A 180 8.14 -13.46 8.11
C GLU A 180 7.65 -14.11 6.82
N PHE A 181 6.36 -14.36 6.74
CA PHE A 181 5.71 -14.91 5.56
C PHE A 181 4.60 -13.95 5.14
N HIS A 182 4.64 -13.57 3.87
CA HIS A 182 3.64 -12.69 3.27
C HIS A 182 3.07 -13.35 2.03
N TYR A 183 1.82 -13.08 1.77
CA TYR A 183 1.11 -13.60 0.60
C TYR A 183 0.51 -12.44 -0.15
N GLN A 184 0.75 -12.38 -1.46
CA GLN A 184 0.22 -11.33 -2.32
C GLN A 184 -0.42 -11.95 -3.56
N LYS A 185 -1.61 -11.46 -3.90
CA LYS A 185 -2.38 -11.88 -5.06
C LYS A 185 -2.00 -11.04 -6.29
N ALA A 186 -1.74 -11.73 -7.39
CA ALA A 186 -1.59 -11.11 -8.69
C ALA A 186 -2.98 -10.92 -9.32
N TYR A 187 -3.42 -9.67 -9.44
CA TYR A 187 -4.67 -9.32 -10.08
C TYR A 187 -4.42 -8.78 -11.48
N GLU A 188 -5.16 -9.27 -12.47
CA GLU A 188 -5.14 -8.68 -13.80
C GLU A 188 -5.78 -7.28 -13.75
N PRO A 189 -5.19 -6.25 -14.38
CA PRO A 189 -5.68 -4.87 -14.32
C PRO A 189 -7.13 -4.71 -14.73
N GLU A 190 -7.56 -5.43 -15.76
CA GLU A 190 -8.95 -5.43 -16.24
C GLU A 190 -9.92 -5.96 -15.17
N ARG A 191 -9.50 -6.99 -14.42
CA ARG A 191 -10.33 -7.52 -13.33
C ARG A 191 -10.46 -6.53 -12.18
N VAL A 192 -9.39 -5.86 -11.81
CA VAL A 192 -9.43 -4.79 -10.80
C VAL A 192 -10.37 -3.67 -11.23
N LYS A 193 -10.33 -3.27 -12.50
CA LYS A 193 -11.24 -2.27 -13.05
C LYS A 193 -12.70 -2.70 -12.95
N GLU A 194 -13.04 -3.95 -13.30
CA GLU A 194 -14.39 -4.49 -13.15
C GLU A 194 -14.87 -4.42 -11.69
N LEU A 195 -14.03 -4.80 -10.72
CA LEU A 195 -14.35 -4.76 -9.30
C LEU A 195 -14.57 -3.32 -8.80
N LEU A 196 -13.77 -2.36 -9.25
CA LEU A 196 -13.97 -0.94 -8.94
C LEU A 196 -15.31 -0.43 -9.47
N GLU A 197 -15.64 -0.76 -10.72
CA GLU A 197 -16.93 -0.39 -11.34
C GLU A 197 -18.12 -1.07 -10.63
N GLU A 198 -17.99 -2.33 -10.22
CA GLU A 198 -19.00 -3.05 -9.42
C GLU A 198 -19.20 -2.40 -8.04
N ALA A 199 -18.14 -1.91 -7.44
CA ALA A 199 -18.18 -1.15 -6.18
C ALA A 199 -18.80 0.24 -6.32
N GLY A 200 -19.06 0.72 -7.54
CA GLY A 200 -19.61 2.04 -7.82
C GLY A 200 -18.56 3.13 -8.04
N LEU A 201 -17.28 2.76 -8.12
CA LEU A 201 -16.18 3.68 -8.42
C LEU A 201 -15.98 3.77 -9.94
N LYS A 202 -15.67 4.96 -10.43
CA LYS A 202 -15.32 5.19 -11.83
C LYS A 202 -13.80 5.23 -11.97
N VAL A 203 -13.24 4.38 -12.81
CA VAL A 203 -11.81 4.42 -13.11
C VAL A 203 -11.50 5.62 -14.02
N GLU A 204 -10.73 6.57 -13.54
CA GLU A 204 -10.35 7.76 -14.29
C GLU A 204 -9.07 7.51 -15.11
N ALA A 205 -8.09 6.81 -14.55
CA ALA A 205 -6.84 6.50 -15.24
C ALA A 205 -6.14 5.29 -14.61
N ILE A 206 -5.34 4.61 -15.42
CA ILE A 206 -4.40 3.56 -15.00
C ILE A 206 -3.06 3.89 -15.65
N TYR A 207 -2.00 3.99 -14.86
CA TYR A 207 -0.66 4.36 -15.31
C TYR A 207 0.37 3.29 -14.96
N ASP A 208 1.42 3.22 -15.74
CA ASP A 208 2.68 2.60 -15.31
C ASP A 208 3.21 3.37 -14.10
N ALA A 209 3.47 2.70 -13.00
CA ALA A 209 3.64 3.34 -11.69
C ALA A 209 4.71 4.44 -11.69
N PHE A 210 4.43 5.54 -10.95
CA PHE A 210 5.23 6.77 -10.87
C PHE A 210 5.39 7.54 -12.18
N THR A 211 4.62 7.19 -13.19
CA THR A 211 4.59 7.91 -14.47
C THR A 211 3.18 8.38 -14.79
N ARG A 212 3.01 9.02 -15.95
CA ARG A 212 1.72 9.29 -16.58
C ARG A 212 1.58 8.52 -17.90
N GLU A 213 2.48 7.56 -18.09
CA GLU A 213 2.46 6.70 -19.28
C GLU A 213 1.42 5.60 -19.12
N PRO A 214 0.81 5.15 -20.21
CA PRO A 214 -0.10 4.00 -20.19
C PRO A 214 0.60 2.73 -19.68
N VAL A 215 -0.18 1.86 -19.06
CA VAL A 215 0.28 0.52 -18.69
C VAL A 215 0.74 -0.25 -19.92
N ARG A 216 1.86 -0.93 -19.80
CA ARG A 216 2.45 -1.81 -20.80
C ARG A 216 2.39 -3.27 -20.34
N GLU A 217 2.62 -4.19 -21.28
CA GLU A 217 2.69 -5.62 -20.96
C GLU A 217 3.81 -5.98 -19.96
N ASP A 218 4.86 -5.15 -19.92
CA ASP A 218 6.02 -5.31 -19.03
C ASP A 218 6.01 -4.36 -17.82
N SER A 219 4.90 -3.67 -17.55
CA SER A 219 4.76 -2.85 -16.35
C SER A 219 4.79 -3.74 -15.11
N GLU A 220 5.71 -3.46 -14.20
CA GLU A 220 5.85 -4.22 -12.96
C GLU A 220 4.83 -3.81 -11.90
N ARG A 221 4.36 -2.55 -11.97
CA ARG A 221 3.47 -1.91 -11.00
C ARG A 221 2.60 -0.89 -11.72
N ILE A 222 1.37 -0.82 -11.34
CA ILE A 222 0.38 0.12 -11.87
C ILE A 222 -0.23 0.92 -10.74
#